data_c0ea14a05455a82b3c65799677affd1c
#
_entry.id   c0ea14a05455a82b3c65799677affd1c
#
_cell.length_a   1.000
_cell.length_b   1.000
_cell.length_c   1.000
_cell.angle_alpha   90.00
_cell.angle_beta   90.00
_cell.angle_gamma   90.00
#
_symmetry.space_group_name_H-M   'P 1'
#
loop_
_entity.id
_entity.type
_entity.pdbx_description
1 polymer ?
#
loop_
_entity_poly.entity_id
_entity_poly.type
_entity_poly.pdbx_seq_one_letter_code
_entity_poly.pdbx_strand_id
1 'polypeptide(L)'
;MRILITNDDGIGALGIRLVAEWAKTLGEVTVVAPKVEQSGMSHAIQFVHPIEIKKVPFMEGVEAYSMDSTPADCVRFGVLGLERKYDLILSGINKGVNVGVDLVYSGTVAAIFEAARLGIPGIAFSTFPDSQEFASGYFADVYKFITDNRLFDKNPIYNVNIPDEVRGMHLTYQGSQYFSDIFKKCDGDMYEQVGAKIDDICPDDIKRDTVAIHKGYISITPLLSTRTNMEVVNSLD
;
A
#
# COMPACT_ATOMS: atom_id res chain seq x y z
N MET A 1 -9.02 6.98 -18.03
CA MET A 1 -9.19 6.49 -16.66
C MET A 1 -8.84 7.61 -15.70
N ARG A 2 -9.55 7.76 -14.56
CA ARG A 2 -9.21 8.72 -13.51
C ARG A 2 -8.60 7.98 -12.32
N ILE A 3 -7.42 8.40 -11.89
CA ILE A 3 -6.59 7.70 -10.91
C ILE A 3 -6.30 8.62 -9.73
N LEU A 4 -6.58 8.15 -8.51
CA LEU A 4 -6.15 8.80 -7.29
C LEU A 4 -4.90 8.10 -6.76
N ILE A 5 -3.88 8.89 -6.39
CA ILE A 5 -2.63 8.37 -5.84
C ILE A 5 -2.40 8.93 -4.44
N THR A 6 -1.95 8.06 -3.55
CA THR A 6 -1.48 8.41 -2.21
C THR A 6 -0.25 7.59 -1.82
N ASN A 7 0.30 7.83 -0.65
CA ASN A 7 1.36 7.04 0.00
C ASN A 7 1.35 7.31 1.51
N ASP A 8 2.25 6.70 2.26
CA ASP A 8 2.54 7.03 3.66
C ASP A 8 3.92 7.69 3.88
N ASP A 9 4.81 7.67 2.89
CA ASP A 9 6.11 8.38 2.95
C ASP A 9 5.97 9.92 2.81
N GLY A 10 4.79 10.42 2.44
CA GLY A 10 4.50 11.84 2.26
C GLY A 10 4.60 12.35 0.82
N ILE A 11 4.00 13.54 0.58
CA ILE A 11 3.85 14.15 -0.75
C ILE A 11 5.19 14.44 -1.46
N GLY A 12 6.26 14.65 -0.71
CA GLY A 12 7.61 14.93 -1.22
C GLY A 12 8.43 13.69 -1.57
N ALA A 13 7.97 12.49 -1.25
CA ALA A 13 8.72 11.26 -1.42
C ALA A 13 8.94 10.90 -2.91
N LEU A 14 10.05 10.19 -3.19
CA LEU A 14 10.36 9.70 -4.53
C LEU A 14 9.29 8.72 -5.01
N GLY A 15 8.86 7.80 -4.16
CA GLY A 15 7.96 6.71 -4.51
C GLY A 15 6.65 7.19 -5.13
N ILE A 16 6.01 8.21 -4.56
CA ILE A 16 4.74 8.71 -5.09
C ILE A 16 4.91 9.42 -6.45
N ARG A 17 6.09 10.01 -6.70
CA ARG A 17 6.41 10.61 -8.01
C ARG A 17 6.55 9.54 -9.08
N LEU A 18 7.24 8.43 -8.78
CA LEU A 18 7.40 7.30 -9.70
C LEU A 18 6.06 6.66 -10.06
N VAL A 19 5.19 6.46 -9.08
CA VAL A 19 3.83 5.94 -9.33
C VAL A 19 3.02 6.91 -10.18
N ALA A 20 3.08 8.21 -9.89
CA ALA A 20 2.34 9.23 -10.62
C ALA A 20 2.83 9.36 -12.08
N GLU A 21 4.13 9.30 -12.32
CA GLU A 21 4.71 9.36 -13.65
C GLU A 21 4.25 8.20 -14.53
N TRP A 22 4.30 6.99 -13.99
CA TRP A 22 3.75 5.83 -14.67
C TRP A 22 2.23 5.93 -14.87
N ALA A 23 1.48 6.30 -13.85
CA ALA A 23 0.02 6.35 -13.91
C ALA A 23 -0.52 7.38 -14.93
N LYS A 24 0.23 8.44 -15.25
CA LYS A 24 -0.09 9.38 -16.35
C LYS A 24 -0.22 8.67 -17.70
N THR A 25 0.45 7.55 -17.90
CA THR A 25 0.31 6.75 -19.13
C THR A 25 -1.05 6.04 -19.23
N LEU A 26 -1.75 5.89 -18.10
CA LEU A 26 -3.05 5.23 -18.00
C LEU A 26 -4.22 6.22 -18.02
N GLY A 27 -4.00 7.49 -17.64
CA GLY A 27 -5.07 8.49 -17.63
C GLY A 27 -4.79 9.74 -16.81
N GLU A 28 -5.87 10.38 -16.36
CA GLU A 28 -5.84 11.57 -15.53
C GLU A 28 -5.48 11.21 -14.09
N VAL A 29 -4.48 11.89 -13.54
CA VAL A 29 -3.93 11.63 -12.20
C VAL A 29 -4.23 12.78 -11.26
N THR A 30 -4.76 12.45 -10.08
CA THR A 30 -4.82 13.34 -8.91
C THR A 30 -3.99 12.72 -7.79
N VAL A 31 -3.16 13.52 -7.13
CA VAL A 31 -2.39 13.10 -5.96
C VAL A 31 -2.96 13.75 -4.71
N VAL A 32 -3.24 12.95 -3.69
CA VAL A 32 -3.54 13.42 -2.35
C VAL A 32 -2.68 12.62 -1.38
N ALA A 33 -1.75 13.24 -0.69
CA ALA A 33 -0.79 12.53 0.14
C ALA A 33 -0.50 13.27 1.45
N PRO A 34 -0.08 12.54 2.49
CA PRO A 34 0.34 13.13 3.75
C PRO A 34 1.41 14.19 3.56
N LYS A 35 1.33 15.25 4.38
CA LYS A 35 2.31 16.33 4.42
C LYS A 35 3.68 15.85 4.87
N VAL A 36 3.69 14.91 5.81
CA VAL A 36 4.87 14.26 6.39
C VAL A 36 4.66 12.75 6.42
N GLU A 37 5.73 12.00 6.62
CA GLU A 37 5.71 10.55 6.75
C GLU A 37 4.74 10.08 7.84
N GLN A 38 3.98 9.02 7.55
CA GLN A 38 2.93 8.41 8.38
C GLN A 38 3.18 6.90 8.57
N SER A 39 4.45 6.50 8.72
CA SER A 39 4.83 5.10 8.92
C SER A 39 4.18 4.51 10.18
N GLY A 40 3.68 3.28 10.08
CA GLY A 40 3.09 2.56 11.22
C GLY A 40 1.71 3.06 11.67
N MET A 41 1.07 3.97 10.92
CA MET A 41 -0.22 4.55 11.33
C MET A 41 -1.42 3.64 11.04
N SER A 42 -1.21 2.47 10.44
CA SER A 42 -2.31 1.53 10.16
C SER A 42 -3.46 2.21 9.40
N HIS A 43 -4.70 1.80 9.65
CA HIS A 43 -5.92 2.39 9.04
C HIS A 43 -6.52 3.48 9.95
N ALA A 44 -5.68 4.34 10.53
CA ALA A 44 -6.15 5.45 11.35
C ALA A 44 -6.80 6.55 10.49
N ILE A 45 -7.82 7.21 11.06
CA ILE A 45 -8.48 8.38 10.48
C ILE A 45 -8.56 9.51 11.51
N GLN A 46 -8.47 10.75 11.05
CA GLN A 46 -8.66 11.94 11.88
C GLN A 46 -10.08 12.44 11.73
N PHE A 47 -10.86 12.41 12.81
CA PHE A 47 -12.24 12.93 12.83
C PHE A 47 -12.53 13.87 14.02
N VAL A 48 -11.51 14.12 14.86
CA VAL A 48 -11.66 14.94 16.07
C VAL A 48 -11.36 16.41 15.80
N HIS A 49 -10.36 16.68 14.95
CA HIS A 49 -9.89 18.03 14.67
C HIS A 49 -9.93 18.35 13.18
N PRO A 50 -10.05 19.64 12.79
CA PRO A 50 -9.88 20.06 11.41
C PRO A 50 -8.53 19.65 10.85
N ILE A 51 -8.50 19.29 9.56
CA ILE A 51 -7.30 18.82 8.84
C ILE A 51 -6.85 19.92 7.87
N GLU A 52 -5.57 20.29 7.92
CA GLU A 52 -4.98 21.20 6.94
C GLU A 52 -4.82 20.46 5.60
N ILE A 53 -5.36 21.04 4.52
CA ILE A 53 -5.23 20.52 3.15
C ILE A 53 -4.82 21.67 2.24
N LYS A 54 -3.74 21.50 1.50
CA LYS A 54 -3.19 22.50 0.60
C LYS A 54 -2.98 21.92 -0.79
N LYS A 55 -3.45 22.62 -1.81
CA LYS A 55 -3.02 22.38 -3.18
C LYS A 55 -1.56 22.78 -3.31
N VAL A 56 -0.73 21.89 -3.86
CA VAL A 56 0.72 22.07 -3.95
C VAL A 56 1.23 21.80 -5.36
N PRO A 57 2.34 22.43 -5.77
CA PRO A 57 3.06 22.04 -6.99
C PRO A 57 3.59 20.60 -6.85
N PHE A 58 3.47 19.79 -7.91
CA PHE A 58 3.92 18.40 -7.90
C PHE A 58 4.66 18.03 -9.18
N MET A 59 3.96 17.80 -10.27
CA MET A 59 4.50 17.61 -11.61
C MET A 59 3.52 18.11 -12.67
N GLU A 60 4.01 18.36 -13.88
CA GLU A 60 3.19 18.88 -14.98
C GLU A 60 2.02 17.94 -15.29
N GLY A 61 0.82 18.51 -15.39
CA GLY A 61 -0.42 17.79 -15.70
C GLY A 61 -1.00 16.97 -14.54
N VAL A 62 -0.43 17.07 -13.32
CA VAL A 62 -0.94 16.39 -12.12
C VAL A 62 -1.42 17.41 -11.10
N GLU A 63 -2.68 17.30 -10.71
CA GLU A 63 -3.23 18.05 -9.59
C GLU A 63 -2.86 17.36 -8.29
N ALA A 64 -2.31 18.11 -7.32
CA ALA A 64 -1.80 17.53 -6.09
C ALA A 64 -2.21 18.31 -4.83
N TYR A 65 -2.46 17.57 -3.76
CA TYR A 65 -2.83 18.08 -2.44
C TYR A 65 -1.96 17.45 -1.37
N SER A 66 -1.39 18.29 -0.51
CA SER A 66 -0.73 17.90 0.73
C SER A 66 -1.74 17.96 1.88
N MET A 67 -1.82 16.93 2.68
CA MET A 67 -2.79 16.77 3.76
C MET A 67 -2.09 16.46 5.08
N ASP A 68 -2.44 17.16 6.15
CA ASP A 68 -1.89 16.90 7.48
C ASP A 68 -2.67 15.79 8.19
N SER A 69 -2.63 14.59 7.58
CA SER A 69 -3.33 13.40 8.06
C SER A 69 -2.77 12.12 7.44
N THR A 70 -3.48 11.01 7.63
CA THR A 70 -3.11 9.65 7.24
C THR A 70 -3.38 9.36 5.76
N PRO A 71 -2.78 8.29 5.18
CA PRO A 71 -3.10 7.83 3.83
C PRO A 71 -4.58 7.48 3.61
N ALA A 72 -5.23 6.89 4.61
CA ALA A 72 -6.67 6.60 4.57
C ALA A 72 -7.49 7.88 4.42
N ASP A 73 -7.18 8.91 5.19
CA ASP A 73 -7.85 10.21 5.06
C ASP A 73 -7.54 10.90 3.72
N CYS A 74 -6.34 10.72 3.16
CA CYS A 74 -6.01 11.22 1.83
C CYS A 74 -6.92 10.60 0.76
N VAL A 75 -7.18 9.30 0.82
CA VAL A 75 -8.14 8.63 -0.08
C VAL A 75 -9.55 9.18 0.14
N ARG A 76 -9.99 9.30 1.39
CA ARG A 76 -11.31 9.85 1.73
C ARG A 76 -11.49 11.27 1.20
N PHE A 77 -10.51 12.13 1.40
CA PHE A 77 -10.57 13.50 0.90
C PHE A 77 -10.56 13.52 -0.64
N GLY A 78 -9.70 12.75 -1.29
CA GLY A 78 -9.64 12.66 -2.75
C GLY A 78 -10.99 12.30 -3.37
N VAL A 79 -11.73 11.36 -2.76
CA VAL A 79 -13.03 10.92 -3.25
C VAL A 79 -14.18 11.78 -2.74
N LEU A 80 -14.28 11.96 -1.42
CA LEU A 80 -15.44 12.59 -0.78
C LEU A 80 -15.28 14.11 -0.68
N GLY A 81 -14.07 14.60 -0.38
CA GLY A 81 -13.80 16.03 -0.21
C GLY A 81 -13.69 16.78 -1.53
N LEU A 82 -13.11 16.16 -2.56
CA LEU A 82 -13.07 16.73 -3.92
C LEU A 82 -14.33 16.39 -4.74
N GLU A 83 -15.22 15.55 -4.19
CA GLU A 83 -16.45 15.07 -4.85
C GLU A 83 -16.19 14.47 -6.25
N ARG A 84 -15.10 13.66 -6.35
CA ARG A 84 -14.65 13.07 -7.61
C ARG A 84 -14.82 11.57 -7.64
N LYS A 85 -15.09 11.05 -8.84
CA LYS A 85 -15.10 9.61 -9.10
C LYS A 85 -13.77 9.20 -9.69
N TYR A 86 -13.21 8.12 -9.17
CA TYR A 86 -11.99 7.50 -9.66
C TYR A 86 -12.25 6.06 -10.09
N ASP A 87 -11.50 5.60 -11.08
CA ASP A 87 -11.56 4.25 -11.62
C ASP A 87 -10.56 3.33 -10.93
N LEU A 88 -9.50 3.92 -10.32
CA LEU A 88 -8.41 3.20 -9.66
C LEU A 88 -7.79 4.07 -8.57
N ILE A 89 -7.43 3.45 -7.45
CA ILE A 89 -6.61 4.07 -6.41
C ILE A 89 -5.26 3.34 -6.35
N LEU A 90 -4.17 4.10 -6.39
CA LEU A 90 -2.81 3.60 -6.24
C LEU A 90 -2.22 4.15 -4.94
N SER A 91 -1.53 3.30 -4.19
CA SER A 91 -0.83 3.69 -2.97
C SER A 91 0.63 3.28 -3.04
N GLY A 92 1.55 4.17 -2.75
CA GLY A 92 2.99 3.90 -2.69
C GLY A 92 3.80 4.70 -3.75
N ILE A 93 4.94 4.18 -4.25
CA ILE A 93 5.55 2.92 -3.80
C ILE A 93 6.27 3.13 -2.47
N ASN A 94 5.91 2.32 -1.48
CA ASN A 94 6.44 2.40 -0.13
C ASN A 94 7.92 2.03 -0.08
N LYS A 95 8.67 2.78 0.73
CA LYS A 95 10.06 2.50 1.09
C LYS A 95 10.12 1.47 2.23
N GLY A 96 9.87 0.22 1.90
CA GLY A 96 9.81 -0.93 2.81
C GLY A 96 8.72 -1.89 2.35
N VAL A 97 8.94 -3.18 2.51
CA VAL A 97 7.97 -4.21 2.14
C VAL A 97 6.83 -4.27 3.15
N ASN A 98 5.63 -4.52 2.65
CA ASN A 98 4.42 -4.73 3.43
C ASN A 98 3.94 -6.17 3.20
N VAL A 99 4.43 -7.11 4.00
CA VAL A 99 4.19 -8.56 3.85
C VAL A 99 3.80 -9.21 5.17
N GLY A 100 3.30 -10.42 5.09
CA GLY A 100 2.92 -11.20 6.27
C GLY A 100 1.85 -10.52 7.11
N VAL A 101 1.73 -10.93 8.36
CA VAL A 101 0.75 -10.34 9.30
C VAL A 101 1.07 -8.88 9.65
N ASP A 102 2.31 -8.45 9.45
CA ASP A 102 2.76 -7.09 9.78
C ASP A 102 2.16 -6.02 8.87
N LEU A 103 1.58 -6.41 7.72
CA LEU A 103 0.86 -5.49 6.84
C LEU A 103 -0.29 -4.74 7.54
N VAL A 104 -0.75 -5.22 8.70
CA VAL A 104 -1.78 -4.56 9.50
C VAL A 104 -1.37 -3.16 9.96
N TYR A 105 -0.07 -2.90 10.09
CA TYR A 105 0.46 -1.59 10.51
C TYR A 105 0.67 -0.63 9.35
N SER A 106 0.56 -1.09 8.10
CA SER A 106 0.88 -0.31 6.90
C SER A 106 -0.17 0.76 6.58
N GLY A 107 0.27 2.01 6.49
CA GLY A 107 -0.52 3.11 5.95
C GLY A 107 -0.75 2.99 4.44
N THR A 108 0.26 2.50 3.69
CA THR A 108 0.17 2.23 2.25
C THR A 108 -0.93 1.23 1.94
N VAL A 109 -1.01 0.12 2.69
CA VAL A 109 -2.06 -0.90 2.52
C VAL A 109 -3.41 -0.40 3.03
N ALA A 110 -3.43 0.40 4.10
CA ALA A 110 -4.66 1.00 4.62
C ALA A 110 -5.39 1.87 3.58
N ALA A 111 -4.65 2.56 2.72
CA ALA A 111 -5.23 3.37 1.65
C ALA A 111 -6.07 2.52 0.68
N ILE A 112 -5.64 1.30 0.33
CA ILE A 112 -6.44 0.44 -0.55
C ILE A 112 -7.60 -0.24 0.18
N PHE A 113 -7.51 -0.45 1.50
CA PHE A 113 -8.69 -0.85 2.27
C PHE A 113 -9.76 0.24 2.25
N GLU A 114 -9.35 1.51 2.33
CA GLU A 114 -10.27 2.64 2.19
C GLU A 114 -10.86 2.73 0.78
N ALA A 115 -10.05 2.44 -0.27
CA ALA A 115 -10.52 2.33 -1.64
C ALA A 115 -11.63 1.27 -1.78
N ALA A 116 -11.41 0.06 -1.25
CA ALA A 116 -12.40 -1.02 -1.27
C ALA A 116 -13.70 -0.63 -0.54
N ARG A 117 -13.61 0.07 0.61
CA ARG A 117 -14.76 0.59 1.33
C ARG A 117 -15.58 1.58 0.49
N LEU A 118 -14.92 2.35 -0.37
CA LEU A 118 -15.54 3.30 -1.28
C LEU A 118 -15.96 2.67 -2.62
N GLY A 119 -15.80 1.34 -2.78
CA GLY A 119 -16.17 0.60 -3.99
C GLY A 119 -15.25 0.85 -5.18
N ILE A 120 -14.00 1.26 -4.93
CA ILE A 120 -13.02 1.60 -5.97
C ILE A 120 -11.88 0.57 -5.94
N PRO A 121 -11.47 0.00 -7.09
CA PRO A 121 -10.31 -0.87 -7.16
C PRO A 121 -9.03 -0.18 -6.68
N GLY A 122 -8.12 -0.94 -6.04
CA GLY A 122 -6.88 -0.37 -5.54
C GLY A 122 -5.69 -1.32 -5.59
N ILE A 123 -4.50 -0.74 -5.81
CA ILE A 123 -3.21 -1.44 -5.73
C ILE A 123 -2.29 -0.67 -4.78
N ALA A 124 -1.76 -1.37 -3.78
CA ALA A 124 -0.68 -0.88 -2.95
C ALA A 124 0.65 -1.44 -3.46
N PHE A 125 1.62 -0.58 -3.71
CA PHE A 125 2.97 -0.96 -4.13
C PHE A 125 3.96 -0.73 -3.00
N SER A 126 4.84 -1.71 -2.79
CA SER A 126 5.92 -1.67 -1.82
C SER A 126 7.17 -2.33 -2.39
N THR A 127 8.34 -1.91 -1.91
CA THR A 127 9.63 -2.50 -2.30
C THR A 127 10.63 -2.40 -1.15
N PHE A 128 11.80 -3.01 -1.29
CA PHE A 128 12.88 -2.83 -0.33
C PHE A 128 13.38 -1.36 -0.31
N PRO A 129 13.94 -0.89 0.82
CA PRO A 129 14.62 0.40 0.84
C PRO A 129 15.62 0.50 -0.31
N ASP A 130 15.73 1.69 -0.92
CA ASP A 130 16.65 2.02 -2.02
C ASP A 130 16.37 1.31 -3.37
N SER A 131 15.27 0.53 -3.48
CA SER A 131 14.88 -0.17 -4.72
C SER A 131 13.70 0.46 -5.46
N GLN A 132 13.24 1.65 -5.07
CA GLN A 132 12.02 2.27 -5.63
C GLN A 132 12.13 2.55 -7.13
N GLU A 133 13.28 3.05 -7.61
CA GLU A 133 13.50 3.30 -9.04
C GLU A 133 13.51 1.99 -9.84
N PHE A 134 14.21 0.96 -9.36
CA PHE A 134 14.20 -0.37 -9.97
C PHE A 134 12.79 -0.95 -10.03
N ALA A 135 12.08 -0.92 -8.92
CA ALA A 135 10.72 -1.45 -8.80
C ALA A 135 9.71 -0.73 -9.72
N SER A 136 9.91 0.57 -9.97
CA SER A 136 9.03 1.36 -10.84
C SER A 136 8.99 0.82 -12.27
N GLY A 137 10.03 0.14 -12.74
CA GLY A 137 10.08 -0.51 -14.04
C GLY A 137 9.07 -1.66 -14.20
N TYR A 138 8.50 -2.16 -13.11
CA TYR A 138 7.56 -3.30 -13.12
C TYR A 138 6.09 -2.91 -12.90
N PHE A 139 5.76 -1.64 -12.68
CA PHE A 139 4.37 -1.21 -12.46
C PHE A 139 3.45 -1.59 -13.63
N ALA A 140 3.92 -1.40 -14.86
CA ALA A 140 3.16 -1.73 -16.07
C ALA A 140 2.92 -3.25 -16.18
N ASP A 141 3.94 -4.06 -15.91
CA ASP A 141 3.83 -5.52 -15.97
C ASP A 141 2.89 -6.07 -14.91
N VAL A 142 2.95 -5.54 -13.67
CA VAL A 142 2.02 -5.89 -12.60
C VAL A 142 0.59 -5.50 -12.97
N TYR A 143 0.38 -4.27 -13.43
CA TYR A 143 -0.95 -3.82 -13.84
C TYR A 143 -1.50 -4.66 -14.98
N LYS A 144 -0.67 -4.96 -15.98
CA LYS A 144 -1.03 -5.85 -17.09
C LYS A 144 -1.38 -7.25 -16.60
N PHE A 145 -0.59 -7.83 -15.68
CA PHE A 145 -0.90 -9.14 -15.09
C PHE A 145 -2.26 -9.15 -14.40
N ILE A 146 -2.58 -8.10 -13.61
CA ILE A 146 -3.86 -7.97 -12.91
C ILE A 146 -5.02 -7.86 -13.91
N THR A 147 -4.86 -7.05 -14.95
CA THR A 147 -5.93 -6.78 -15.93
C THR A 147 -6.14 -7.94 -16.91
N ASP A 148 -5.09 -8.52 -17.46
CA ASP A 148 -5.18 -9.66 -18.40
C ASP A 148 -5.80 -10.88 -17.75
N ASN A 149 -5.56 -11.10 -16.46
CA ASN A 149 -6.17 -12.20 -15.70
C ASN A 149 -7.54 -11.82 -15.08
N ARG A 150 -8.05 -10.63 -15.39
CA ARG A 150 -9.34 -10.13 -14.89
C ARG A 150 -9.44 -10.24 -13.35
N LEU A 151 -8.36 -9.92 -12.65
CA LEU A 151 -8.29 -10.11 -11.22
C LEU A 151 -9.20 -9.12 -10.47
N PHE A 152 -9.42 -7.92 -10.98
CA PHE A 152 -10.37 -6.97 -10.39
C PHE A 152 -11.82 -7.45 -10.41
N ASP A 153 -12.19 -8.38 -11.30
CA ASP A 153 -13.52 -9.01 -11.28
C ASP A 153 -13.68 -9.98 -10.10
N LYS A 154 -12.56 -10.43 -9.50
CA LYS A 154 -12.53 -11.41 -8.42
C LYS A 154 -12.27 -10.79 -7.05
N ASN A 155 -11.46 -9.76 -7.01
CA ASN A 155 -11.08 -9.06 -5.78
C ASN A 155 -10.76 -7.60 -6.08
N PRO A 156 -11.27 -6.62 -5.30
CA PRO A 156 -11.09 -5.20 -5.62
C PRO A 156 -9.69 -4.67 -5.31
N ILE A 157 -8.93 -5.27 -4.38
CA ILE A 157 -7.69 -4.69 -3.90
C ILE A 157 -6.53 -5.70 -3.85
N TYR A 158 -5.34 -5.22 -4.22
CA TYR A 158 -4.11 -6.02 -4.28
C TYR A 158 -2.96 -5.32 -3.58
N ASN A 159 -2.30 -6.05 -2.68
CA ASN A 159 -1.03 -5.65 -2.09
C ASN A 159 0.11 -6.26 -2.91
N VAL A 160 0.98 -5.41 -3.44
CA VAL A 160 2.07 -5.80 -4.34
C VAL A 160 3.40 -5.43 -3.72
N ASN A 161 4.27 -6.43 -3.56
CA ASN A 161 5.65 -6.21 -3.15
C ASN A 161 6.59 -6.59 -4.28
N ILE A 162 7.49 -5.69 -4.66
CA ILE A 162 8.45 -5.86 -5.74
C ILE A 162 9.84 -6.00 -5.14
N PRO A 163 10.55 -7.13 -5.36
CA PRO A 163 11.91 -7.33 -4.84
C PRO A 163 12.94 -6.48 -5.59
N ASP A 164 14.17 -6.47 -5.11
CA ASP A 164 15.33 -5.82 -5.71
C ASP A 164 15.97 -6.64 -6.87
N GLU A 165 15.55 -7.91 -7.03
CA GLU A 165 15.84 -8.76 -8.18
C GLU A 165 14.54 -9.47 -8.58
N VAL A 166 14.11 -9.39 -9.84
CA VAL A 166 12.84 -9.97 -10.29
C VAL A 166 13.06 -11.18 -11.18
N ARG A 167 12.56 -12.35 -10.73
CA ARG A 167 12.57 -13.63 -11.45
C ARG A 167 11.21 -13.98 -12.06
N GLY A 168 10.16 -13.23 -11.68
CA GLY A 168 8.79 -13.47 -12.12
C GLY A 168 7.80 -12.90 -11.11
N MET A 169 6.52 -13.26 -11.24
CA MET A 169 5.46 -12.81 -10.33
C MET A 169 4.48 -13.93 -9.99
N HIS A 170 3.95 -13.90 -8.77
CA HIS A 170 2.99 -14.88 -8.28
C HIS A 170 1.80 -14.21 -7.58
N LEU A 171 0.62 -14.82 -7.74
CA LEU A 171 -0.46 -14.61 -6.77
C LEU A 171 -0.05 -15.30 -5.47
N THR A 172 -0.08 -14.53 -4.40
CA THR A 172 0.37 -14.95 -3.07
C THR A 172 -0.74 -14.81 -2.04
N TYR A 173 -0.52 -15.38 -0.88
CA TYR A 173 -1.30 -15.13 0.32
C TYR A 173 -0.41 -14.58 1.43
N GLN A 174 -1.02 -13.90 2.38
CA GLN A 174 -0.36 -13.29 3.54
C GLN A 174 0.38 -14.35 4.35
N GLY A 175 1.68 -14.19 4.48
CA GLY A 175 2.57 -15.09 5.22
C GLY A 175 2.56 -14.86 6.72
N SER A 176 3.61 -15.36 7.36
CA SER A 176 3.83 -15.23 8.81
C SER A 176 4.27 -13.81 9.19
N GLN A 177 4.51 -13.59 10.47
CA GLN A 177 5.17 -12.39 10.99
C GLN A 177 6.56 -12.25 10.32
N TYR A 178 6.87 -11.03 9.87
CA TYR A 178 8.11 -10.73 9.16
C TYR A 178 9.15 -10.04 10.03
N PHE A 179 8.71 -9.24 11.00
CA PHE A 179 9.57 -8.59 11.99
C PHE A 179 9.24 -9.07 13.40
N SER A 180 10.27 -9.32 14.20
CA SER A 180 10.12 -9.47 15.64
C SER A 180 10.05 -8.09 16.30
N ASP A 181 9.20 -7.95 17.30
CA ASP A 181 9.06 -6.70 18.06
C ASP A 181 9.52 -6.92 19.49
N ILE A 182 10.51 -6.13 19.93
CA ILE A 182 10.94 -6.07 21.33
C ILE A 182 11.01 -4.61 21.78
N PHE A 183 10.67 -4.37 23.04
CA PHE A 183 10.88 -3.08 23.68
C PHE A 183 12.19 -3.12 24.46
N LYS A 184 13.16 -2.32 24.04
CA LYS A 184 14.45 -2.15 24.72
C LYS A 184 14.40 -0.92 25.59
N LYS A 185 14.69 -1.08 26.88
CA LYS A 185 14.73 0.04 27.81
C LYS A 185 15.92 0.96 27.46
N CYS A 186 15.63 2.26 27.41
CA CYS A 186 16.59 3.35 27.30
C CYS A 186 16.76 4.03 28.67
N ASP A 187 17.12 5.30 28.70
CA ASP A 187 17.28 6.05 29.95
C ASP A 187 15.92 6.42 30.57
N GLY A 188 15.84 6.34 31.89
CA GLY A 188 14.63 6.68 32.64
C GLY A 188 13.45 5.75 32.33
N ASP A 189 12.29 6.34 32.00
CA ASP A 189 11.06 5.63 31.63
C ASP A 189 10.87 5.50 30.11
N MET A 190 11.93 5.70 29.34
CA MET A 190 11.89 5.61 27.88
C MET A 190 12.18 4.18 27.42
N TYR A 191 11.47 3.75 26.37
CA TYR A 191 11.67 2.50 25.68
C TYR A 191 11.72 2.73 24.18
N GLU A 192 12.57 2.01 23.49
CA GLU A 192 12.66 1.96 22.04
C GLU A 192 12.08 0.62 21.56
N GLN A 193 11.21 0.67 20.55
CA GLN A 193 10.76 -0.54 19.86
C GLN A 193 11.80 -0.90 18.82
N VAL A 194 12.36 -2.10 18.92
CA VAL A 194 13.38 -2.61 18.01
C VAL A 194 12.87 -3.88 17.38
N GLY A 195 12.81 -3.89 16.05
CA GLY A 195 12.43 -5.06 15.25
C GLY A 195 13.66 -5.66 14.55
N ALA A 196 13.64 -6.98 14.38
CA ALA A 196 14.58 -7.70 13.53
C ALA A 196 13.77 -8.58 12.57
N LYS A 197 14.28 -8.69 11.33
CA LYS A 197 13.70 -9.63 10.39
C LYS A 197 13.79 -11.05 10.93
N ILE A 198 12.71 -11.82 10.79
CA ILE A 198 12.66 -13.23 11.14
C ILE A 198 12.50 -14.09 9.88
N ASP A 199 13.05 -15.30 9.90
CA ASP A 199 12.88 -16.25 8.81
C ASP A 199 11.47 -16.83 8.79
N ASP A 200 10.90 -17.02 7.61
CA ASP A 200 9.59 -17.67 7.47
C ASP A 200 9.68 -19.15 7.89
N ILE A 201 8.66 -19.62 8.58
CA ILE A 201 8.56 -21.01 9.06
C ILE A 201 8.36 -22.03 7.93
N CYS A 202 7.99 -21.57 6.73
CA CYS A 202 7.81 -22.40 5.54
C CYS A 202 8.59 -21.81 4.34
N PRO A 203 9.93 -21.86 4.36
CA PRO A 203 10.78 -21.15 3.40
C PRO A 203 10.63 -21.61 1.95
N ASP A 204 9.99 -22.76 1.70
CA ASP A 204 9.78 -23.31 0.35
C ASP A 204 8.38 -23.02 -0.21
N ASP A 205 7.47 -22.44 0.57
CA ASP A 205 6.15 -22.07 0.10
C ASP A 205 6.15 -20.70 -0.61
N ILE A 206 6.44 -20.71 -1.89
CA ILE A 206 6.50 -19.52 -2.74
C ILE A 206 5.17 -18.78 -2.87
N LYS A 207 4.07 -19.37 -2.43
CA LYS A 207 2.76 -18.70 -2.40
C LYS A 207 2.62 -17.76 -1.20
N ARG A 208 3.51 -17.83 -0.21
CA ARG A 208 3.58 -16.85 0.86
C ARG A 208 4.26 -15.59 0.36
N ASP A 209 3.67 -14.43 0.61
CA ASP A 209 4.24 -13.13 0.23
C ASP A 209 5.64 -12.91 0.84
N THR A 210 5.83 -13.29 2.10
CA THR A 210 7.11 -13.25 2.81
C THR A 210 8.20 -14.10 2.14
N VAL A 211 7.85 -15.26 1.59
CA VAL A 211 8.79 -16.15 0.89
C VAL A 211 9.01 -15.68 -0.54
N ALA A 212 7.95 -15.33 -1.27
CA ALA A 212 8.02 -14.90 -2.66
C ALA A 212 9.01 -13.75 -2.83
N ILE A 213 8.88 -12.70 -2.01
CA ILE A 213 9.74 -11.51 -2.11
C ILE A 213 11.22 -11.82 -1.86
N HIS A 214 11.54 -12.77 -0.96
CA HIS A 214 12.91 -13.17 -0.68
C HIS A 214 13.52 -14.08 -1.75
N LYS A 215 12.67 -14.80 -2.48
CA LYS A 215 13.11 -15.64 -3.61
C LYS A 215 13.16 -14.86 -4.93
N GLY A 216 12.99 -13.52 -4.89
CA GLY A 216 13.05 -12.66 -6.06
C GLY A 216 11.80 -12.69 -6.93
N TYR A 217 10.63 -12.97 -6.35
CA TYR A 217 9.37 -12.92 -7.08
C TYR A 217 8.51 -11.75 -6.63
N ILE A 218 7.92 -11.05 -7.58
CA ILE A 218 6.89 -10.06 -7.28
C ILE A 218 5.70 -10.80 -6.63
N SER A 219 5.35 -10.38 -5.43
CA SER A 219 4.21 -10.88 -4.67
C SER A 219 2.99 -10.05 -4.98
N ILE A 220 1.88 -10.67 -5.40
CA ILE A 220 0.59 -10.02 -5.65
C ILE A 220 -0.44 -10.70 -4.76
N THR A 221 -0.79 -10.07 -3.64
CA THR A 221 -1.68 -10.64 -2.62
C THR A 221 -3.05 -9.99 -2.70
N PRO A 222 -4.13 -10.73 -3.07
CA PRO A 222 -5.49 -10.23 -2.92
C PRO A 222 -5.85 -10.11 -1.44
N LEU A 223 -6.34 -8.94 -1.02
CA LEU A 223 -6.72 -8.68 0.37
C LEU A 223 -8.23 -8.54 0.50
N LEU A 224 -8.77 -8.98 1.64
CA LEU A 224 -10.17 -8.77 2.00
C LEU A 224 -10.29 -7.55 2.91
N SER A 225 -11.22 -6.65 2.58
CA SER A 225 -11.53 -5.49 3.42
C SER A 225 -12.37 -5.86 4.65
N THR A 226 -13.05 -7.02 4.62
CA THR A 226 -13.81 -7.53 5.76
C THR A 226 -12.88 -8.35 6.67
N ARG A 227 -13.08 -8.22 7.98
CA ARG A 227 -12.32 -8.97 9.01
C ARG A 227 -13.14 -10.09 9.65
N THR A 228 -14.34 -10.37 9.10
CA THR A 228 -15.22 -11.43 9.58
C THR A 228 -14.80 -12.77 8.97
N ASN A 229 -14.60 -13.77 9.81
CA ASN A 229 -14.42 -15.14 9.35
C ASN A 229 -15.78 -15.75 9.00
N MET A 230 -16.12 -15.70 7.70
CA MET A 230 -17.40 -16.20 7.18
C MET A 230 -17.54 -17.73 7.28
N GLU A 231 -16.42 -18.47 7.31
CA GLU A 231 -16.48 -19.94 7.52
C GLU A 231 -17.05 -20.27 8.90
N VAL A 232 -16.63 -19.51 9.93
CA VAL A 232 -17.17 -19.66 11.29
C VAL A 232 -18.64 -19.24 11.35
N VAL A 233 -19.00 -18.11 10.70
CA VAL A 233 -20.39 -17.65 10.68
C VAL A 233 -21.29 -18.71 10.05
N ASN A 234 -20.90 -19.26 8.89
CA ASN A 234 -21.70 -20.24 8.14
C ASN A 234 -21.61 -21.68 8.73
N SER A 235 -20.80 -21.92 9.76
CA SER A 235 -20.65 -23.26 10.32
C SER A 235 -21.78 -23.70 11.24
N LEU A 236 -22.67 -22.80 11.61
CA LEU A 236 -23.82 -23.06 12.52
C LEU A 236 -25.19 -22.91 11.83
N ASP A 237 -25.21 -22.60 10.53
CA ASP A 237 -26.40 -22.61 9.69
C ASP A 237 -26.53 -23.96 8.97
#